data_026a410fa354397b766d8ce8d77bce32
#
_entry.id   026a410fa354397b766d8ce8d77bce32
#
_cell.length_a   1.000
_cell.length_b   1.000
_cell.length_c   1.000
_cell.angle_alpha   90.00
_cell.angle_beta   90.00
_cell.angle_gamma   90.00
#
_symmetry.space_group_name_H-M   'P 1'
#
loop_
_entity.id
_entity.type
_entity.pdbx_description
1 polymer ?
#
loop_
_entity_poly.entity_id
_entity_poly.type
_entity_poly.pdbx_seq_one_letter_code
_entity_poly.pdbx_strand_id
1 'polypeptide(L)'
;KVGSGPGYSLLSCKNELQKPFIFTSVDTIVEEDVAFNYVGENWLGASEVGLDESMNYCLVRGSKYLDQLYYGTGNRAYVGMAGIYDYKDFWDSLENKEIIKDEYQVIHGFDGLNNIRLLDFTWHDTGNNKAYYETKKVFNKEIVANKKDEAIFLHKGKVVKYFDDLKRARIRVERSKYLNGNVPKVRLINENMYSYDFVDGKLLSDVT
;
A
#
# COMPACT_ATOMS: atom_id res chain seq x y z
N LYS A 1 8.74 -22.03 -1.69
CA LYS A 1 8.73 -22.89 -2.87
C LYS A 1 9.51 -22.18 -3.97
N VAL A 2 10.51 -22.83 -4.56
CA VAL A 2 11.27 -22.26 -5.67
C VAL A 2 10.29 -21.81 -6.78
N GLY A 3 10.46 -20.60 -7.31
CA GLY A 3 9.58 -20.01 -8.32
C GLY A 3 8.32 -19.34 -7.77
N SER A 4 8.12 -19.27 -6.44
CA SER A 4 7.12 -18.37 -5.86
C SER A 4 7.71 -16.96 -5.74
N GLY A 5 6.87 -15.94 -5.53
CA GLY A 5 7.30 -14.56 -5.39
C GLY A 5 6.21 -13.59 -5.84
N PRO A 6 6.45 -12.27 -5.72
CA PRO A 6 5.44 -11.27 -6.07
C PRO A 6 5.02 -11.33 -7.54
N GLY A 7 5.93 -11.63 -8.46
CA GLY A 7 5.61 -11.82 -9.88
C GLY A 7 4.69 -13.01 -10.13
N TYR A 8 4.91 -14.13 -9.43
CA TYR A 8 4.03 -15.31 -9.54
C TYR A 8 2.63 -15.02 -9.00
N SER A 9 2.54 -14.32 -7.87
CA SER A 9 1.26 -13.91 -7.29
C SER A 9 0.49 -13.01 -8.25
N LEU A 10 1.17 -12.03 -8.85
CA LEU A 10 0.55 -11.12 -9.81
C LEU A 10 0.13 -11.86 -11.09
N LEU A 11 0.99 -12.76 -11.60
CA LEU A 11 0.68 -13.57 -12.80
C LEU A 11 -0.57 -14.43 -12.60
N SER A 12 -0.85 -14.90 -11.37
CA SER A 12 -2.07 -15.63 -11.05
C SER A 12 -3.35 -14.81 -11.27
N CYS A 13 -3.24 -13.47 -11.31
CA CYS A 13 -4.35 -12.55 -11.59
C CYS A 13 -4.47 -12.18 -13.07
N LYS A 14 -3.59 -12.67 -13.96
CA LYS A 14 -3.54 -12.29 -15.37
C LYS A 14 -4.90 -12.35 -16.05
N ASN A 15 -5.63 -13.44 -15.88
CA ASN A 15 -6.90 -13.66 -16.57
C ASN A 15 -7.99 -12.66 -16.16
N GLU A 16 -7.93 -12.17 -14.93
CA GLU A 16 -8.88 -11.18 -14.38
C GLU A 16 -8.48 -9.74 -14.69
N LEU A 17 -7.18 -9.48 -14.81
CA LEU A 17 -6.62 -8.15 -15.04
C LEU A 17 -6.30 -7.91 -16.53
N GLN A 18 -7.31 -8.07 -17.40
CA GLN A 18 -7.22 -7.83 -18.85
C GLN A 18 -7.66 -6.40 -19.23
N LYS A 19 -7.23 -5.43 -18.45
CA LYS A 19 -7.43 -3.98 -18.61
C LYS A 19 -6.34 -3.23 -17.85
N PRO A 20 -6.16 -1.91 -18.04
CA PRO A 20 -5.26 -1.11 -17.20
C PRO A 20 -5.54 -1.32 -15.72
N PHE A 21 -4.50 -1.52 -14.92
CA PHE A 21 -4.60 -1.79 -13.49
C PHE A 21 -3.47 -1.13 -12.70
N ILE A 22 -3.69 -0.99 -11.41
CA ILE A 22 -2.67 -0.61 -10.44
C ILE A 22 -2.45 -1.80 -9.51
N PHE A 23 -1.21 -2.07 -9.17
CA PHE A 23 -0.88 -3.02 -8.12
C PHE A 23 0.05 -2.39 -7.09
N THR A 24 0.01 -2.93 -5.89
CA THR A 24 0.91 -2.55 -4.78
C THR A 24 1.28 -3.78 -3.97
N SER A 25 2.50 -3.81 -3.47
CA SER A 25 2.91 -4.76 -2.44
C SER A 25 2.13 -4.49 -1.15
N VAL A 26 1.81 -5.56 -0.40
CA VAL A 26 1.05 -5.45 0.86
C VAL A 26 1.86 -4.84 2.01
N ASP A 27 3.17 -4.78 1.85
CA ASP A 27 4.17 -4.23 2.79
C ASP A 27 4.62 -2.81 2.45
N THR A 28 3.93 -2.15 1.51
CA THR A 28 4.19 -0.78 1.06
C THR A 28 3.14 0.17 1.64
N ILE A 29 3.60 1.22 2.32
CA ILE A 29 2.78 2.34 2.77
C ILE A 29 3.34 3.61 2.15
N VAL A 30 2.50 4.43 1.54
CA VAL A 30 2.84 5.75 1.00
C VAL A 30 1.94 6.81 1.63
N GLU A 31 2.49 8.03 1.85
CA GLU A 31 1.74 9.11 2.49
C GLU A 31 0.85 9.89 1.51
N GLU A 32 1.23 9.90 0.24
CA GLU A 32 0.48 10.60 -0.79
C GLU A 32 -0.82 9.86 -1.12
N ASP A 33 -1.88 10.61 -1.35
CA ASP A 33 -3.08 10.06 -1.95
C ASP A 33 -2.72 9.62 -3.38
N VAL A 34 -2.59 8.31 -3.59
CA VAL A 34 -2.45 7.73 -4.93
C VAL A 34 -3.78 7.97 -5.63
N ALA A 35 -3.96 9.20 -6.10
CA ALA A 35 -5.10 9.51 -6.92
C ALA A 35 -4.97 8.64 -8.17
N PHE A 36 -6.01 7.89 -8.49
CA PHE A 36 -6.17 7.10 -9.72
C PHE A 36 -6.11 7.97 -11.01
N ASN A 37 -5.50 9.16 -10.92
CA ASN A 37 -5.42 10.19 -11.94
C ASN A 37 -4.37 9.91 -13.02
N TYR A 38 -3.54 8.88 -12.83
CA TYR A 38 -2.56 8.45 -13.84
C TYR A 38 -3.13 7.37 -14.78
N VAL A 39 -4.40 7.54 -15.16
CA VAL A 39 -5.06 6.68 -16.13
C VAL A 39 -4.59 7.10 -17.53
N GLY A 40 -3.92 6.20 -18.23
CA GLY A 40 -3.50 6.43 -19.62
C GLY A 40 -1.99 6.38 -19.86
N GLU A 41 -1.17 6.15 -18.83
CA GLU A 41 0.27 5.93 -18.97
C GLU A 41 0.77 4.86 -17.99
N ASN A 42 1.87 4.20 -18.34
CA ASN A 42 2.59 3.33 -17.41
C ASN A 42 3.36 4.19 -16.41
N TRP A 43 3.30 3.83 -15.13
CA TRP A 43 4.08 4.50 -14.11
C TRP A 43 4.61 3.53 -13.04
N LEU A 44 5.66 3.94 -12.38
CA LEU A 44 6.33 3.20 -11.31
C LEU A 44 6.60 4.13 -10.14
N GLY A 45 6.27 3.68 -8.94
CA GLY A 45 6.54 4.40 -7.70
C GLY A 45 8.00 4.26 -7.28
N ALA A 46 8.61 5.37 -6.91
CA ALA A 46 9.97 5.43 -6.43
C ALA A 46 10.08 6.26 -5.15
N SER A 47 11.10 6.00 -4.34
CA SER A 47 11.41 6.78 -3.14
C SER A 47 12.92 6.85 -2.93
N GLU A 48 13.38 7.95 -2.31
CA GLU A 48 14.76 8.03 -1.86
C GLU A 48 15.01 7.05 -0.72
N VAL A 49 16.18 6.41 -0.74
CA VAL A 49 16.63 5.47 0.30
C VAL A 49 18.07 5.75 0.67
N GLY A 50 18.45 5.40 1.90
CA GLY A 50 19.85 5.46 2.35
C GLY A 50 20.75 4.52 1.54
N LEU A 51 21.97 4.95 1.29
CA LEU A 51 22.96 4.12 0.56
C LEU A 51 23.25 2.79 1.27
N ASP A 52 23.22 2.78 2.58
CA ASP A 52 23.43 1.61 3.43
C ASP A 52 22.24 0.62 3.37
N GLU A 53 21.06 1.07 3.01
CA GLU A 53 19.85 0.26 2.86
C GLU A 53 19.58 -0.19 1.42
N SER A 54 20.23 0.45 0.45
CA SER A 54 19.99 0.26 -0.99
C SER A 54 20.09 -1.20 -1.46
N MET A 55 20.97 -1.99 -0.85
CA MET A 55 21.17 -3.40 -1.20
C MET A 55 19.95 -4.30 -0.93
N ASN A 56 19.00 -3.81 -0.14
CA ASN A 56 17.76 -4.55 0.19
C ASN A 56 16.69 -4.40 -0.91
N TYR A 57 16.83 -3.44 -1.81
CA TYR A 57 15.78 -3.02 -2.73
C TYR A 57 16.18 -3.17 -4.20
N CYS A 58 15.17 -3.30 -5.05
CA CYS A 58 15.33 -3.02 -6.47
C CYS A 58 15.42 -1.51 -6.66
N LEU A 59 16.46 -1.05 -7.31
CA LEU A 59 16.76 0.37 -7.49
C LEU A 59 16.29 0.88 -8.84
N VAL A 60 16.04 2.18 -8.90
CA VAL A 60 15.51 2.89 -10.05
C VAL A 60 16.56 3.86 -10.56
N ARG A 61 16.86 3.79 -11.86
CA ARG A 61 17.59 4.82 -12.59
C ARG A 61 16.65 5.52 -13.57
N GLY A 62 16.75 6.83 -13.63
CA GLY A 62 15.91 7.68 -14.47
C GLY A 62 15.55 8.98 -13.75
N SER A 63 15.10 9.98 -14.48
CA SER A 63 14.60 11.24 -13.94
C SER A 63 13.07 11.30 -13.99
N LYS A 64 12.50 11.65 -15.10
CA LYS A 64 11.05 11.68 -15.34
C LYS A 64 10.49 10.32 -15.76
N TYR A 65 11.31 9.55 -16.50
CA TYR A 65 10.98 8.22 -16.98
C TYR A 65 12.02 7.22 -16.50
N LEU A 66 11.62 5.96 -16.43
CA LEU A 66 12.46 4.84 -16.06
C LEU A 66 13.47 4.58 -17.19
N ASP A 67 14.76 4.60 -16.83
CA ASP A 67 15.85 4.14 -17.71
C ASP A 67 16.17 2.67 -17.42
N GLN A 68 16.23 2.31 -16.13
CA GLN A 68 16.64 0.96 -15.71
C GLN A 68 16.15 0.64 -14.30
N LEU A 69 15.77 -0.63 -14.09
CA LEU A 69 15.67 -1.27 -12.77
C LEU A 69 16.93 -2.13 -12.55
N TYR A 70 17.54 -2.05 -11.37
CA TYR A 70 18.79 -2.75 -11.08
C TYR A 70 18.92 -3.08 -9.59
N TYR A 71 19.84 -4.00 -9.27
CA TYR A 71 20.27 -4.28 -7.91
C TYR A 71 21.70 -3.80 -7.71
N GLY A 72 22.00 -3.20 -6.55
CA GLY A 72 23.33 -2.68 -6.26
C GLY A 72 23.29 -1.50 -5.30
N THR A 73 24.19 -0.53 -5.48
CA THR A 73 24.25 0.68 -4.67
C THR A 73 23.59 1.84 -5.39
N GLY A 74 22.73 2.57 -4.70
CA GLY A 74 22.01 3.72 -5.22
C GLY A 74 21.14 4.37 -4.15
N ASN A 75 20.47 5.45 -4.48
CA ASN A 75 19.69 6.25 -3.53
C ASN A 75 18.21 6.34 -3.86
N ARG A 76 17.72 5.57 -4.84
CA ARG A 76 16.32 5.62 -5.24
C ARG A 76 15.79 4.20 -5.46
N ALA A 77 14.82 3.77 -4.68
CA ALA A 77 14.25 2.43 -4.71
C ALA A 77 12.88 2.40 -5.39
N TYR A 78 12.55 1.28 -6.01
CA TYR A 78 11.19 0.93 -6.38
C TYR A 78 10.39 0.57 -5.14
N VAL A 79 9.23 1.22 -4.95
CA VAL A 79 8.43 1.09 -3.72
C VAL A 79 7.42 -0.06 -3.73
N GLY A 80 7.44 -0.92 -4.75
CA GLY A 80 6.49 -2.01 -4.85
C GLY A 80 5.09 -1.60 -5.35
N MET A 81 4.96 -0.42 -5.96
CA MET A 81 3.69 0.09 -6.50
C MET A 81 3.87 0.55 -7.93
N ALA A 82 2.94 0.17 -8.81
CA ALA A 82 2.96 0.63 -10.21
C ALA A 82 1.56 0.64 -10.84
N GLY A 83 1.38 1.48 -11.84
CA GLY A 83 0.22 1.48 -12.73
C GLY A 83 0.60 0.99 -14.12
N ILE A 84 -0.14 0.03 -14.61
CA ILE A 84 0.08 -0.64 -15.88
C ILE A 84 -1.05 -0.26 -16.83
N TYR A 85 -0.73 0.52 -17.84
CA TYR A 85 -1.66 0.88 -18.91
C TYR A 85 -1.57 -0.12 -20.08
N ASP A 86 -0.34 -0.40 -20.52
CA ASP A 86 -0.06 -1.37 -21.59
C ASP A 86 0.00 -2.80 -21.02
N TYR A 87 -1.11 -3.24 -20.44
CA TYR A 87 -1.18 -4.48 -19.67
C TYR A 87 -0.83 -5.74 -20.50
N LYS A 88 -1.08 -5.74 -21.81
CA LYS A 88 -0.74 -6.87 -22.70
C LYS A 88 0.76 -7.07 -22.77
N ASP A 89 1.49 -6.01 -23.06
CA ASP A 89 2.97 -6.03 -23.16
C ASP A 89 3.60 -6.38 -21.80
N PHE A 90 3.00 -5.88 -20.71
CA PHE A 90 3.40 -6.24 -19.36
C PHE A 90 3.26 -7.75 -19.10
N TRP A 91 2.10 -8.34 -19.42
CA TRP A 91 1.86 -9.77 -19.22
C TRP A 91 2.76 -10.63 -20.10
N ASP A 92 2.94 -10.26 -21.35
CA ASP A 92 3.80 -11.01 -22.29
C ASP A 92 5.25 -10.95 -21.81
N SER A 93 5.70 -9.84 -21.28
CA SER A 93 7.05 -9.72 -20.71
C SER A 93 7.18 -10.50 -19.40
N LEU A 94 6.20 -10.42 -18.51
CA LEU A 94 6.24 -11.11 -17.23
C LEU A 94 6.26 -12.64 -17.41
N GLU A 95 5.48 -13.22 -18.31
CA GLU A 95 5.41 -14.67 -18.54
C GLU A 95 6.70 -15.29 -19.07
N ASN A 96 7.50 -14.53 -19.81
CA ASN A 96 8.65 -15.06 -20.59
C ASN A 96 9.99 -14.91 -19.88
N LYS A 97 10.01 -14.67 -18.56
CA LYS A 97 11.27 -14.39 -17.84
C LYS A 97 11.68 -15.47 -16.85
N GLU A 98 12.97 -15.47 -16.58
CA GLU A 98 13.63 -16.43 -15.70
C GLU A 98 13.43 -16.08 -14.22
N ILE A 99 13.59 -17.08 -13.35
CA ILE A 99 13.57 -16.93 -11.89
C ILE A 99 14.88 -16.27 -11.44
N ILE A 100 14.78 -15.20 -10.63
CA ILE A 100 15.94 -14.55 -10.01
C ILE A 100 15.91 -14.79 -8.51
N LYS A 101 17.02 -15.24 -7.93
CA LYS A 101 17.14 -15.53 -6.49
C LYS A 101 16.03 -16.44 -5.96
N ASP A 102 15.71 -17.49 -6.72
CA ASP A 102 14.66 -18.47 -6.42
C ASP A 102 13.23 -17.90 -6.41
N GLU A 103 13.04 -16.65 -6.82
CA GLU A 103 11.74 -15.97 -6.88
C GLU A 103 11.41 -15.46 -8.27
N TYR A 104 10.12 -15.45 -8.57
CA TYR A 104 9.58 -14.87 -9.78
C TYR A 104 9.30 -13.38 -9.54
N GLN A 105 10.13 -12.53 -10.11
CA GLN A 105 10.13 -11.09 -9.83
C GLN A 105 9.14 -10.33 -10.72
N VAL A 106 8.36 -9.42 -10.10
CA VAL A 106 7.40 -8.57 -10.82
C VAL A 106 8.07 -7.59 -11.79
N ILE A 107 9.33 -7.24 -11.52
CA ILE A 107 10.10 -6.27 -12.32
C ILE A 107 10.24 -6.68 -13.79
N HIS A 108 10.19 -7.96 -14.09
CA HIS A 108 10.26 -8.45 -15.45
C HIS A 108 9.10 -8.02 -16.35
N GLY A 109 7.94 -7.71 -15.76
CA GLY A 109 6.82 -7.15 -16.51
C GLY A 109 7.13 -5.78 -17.09
N PHE A 110 8.03 -5.01 -16.47
CA PHE A 110 8.39 -3.68 -16.96
C PHE A 110 9.33 -3.70 -18.16
N ASP A 111 10.05 -4.81 -18.40
CA ASP A 111 10.99 -4.91 -19.52
C ASP A 111 10.30 -4.79 -20.90
N GLY A 112 9.02 -5.12 -20.99
CA GLY A 112 8.21 -4.98 -22.20
C GLY A 112 7.56 -3.61 -22.38
N LEU A 113 7.66 -2.73 -21.39
CA LEU A 113 6.97 -1.45 -21.40
C LEU A 113 7.88 -0.30 -21.85
N ASN A 114 7.28 0.67 -22.53
CA ASN A 114 7.95 1.90 -22.93
C ASN A 114 7.43 3.09 -22.10
N ASN A 115 8.27 4.13 -21.95
CA ASN A 115 7.89 5.40 -21.34
C ASN A 115 7.23 5.26 -19.96
N ILE A 116 7.81 4.43 -19.09
CA ILE A 116 7.32 4.26 -17.72
C ILE A 116 7.65 5.52 -16.93
N ARG A 117 6.63 6.26 -16.52
CA ARG A 117 6.79 7.48 -15.72
C ARG A 117 7.20 7.14 -14.30
N LEU A 118 8.14 7.89 -13.75
CA LEU A 118 8.53 7.78 -12.34
C LEU A 118 7.71 8.75 -11.49
N LEU A 119 7.10 8.22 -10.43
CA LEU A 119 6.38 8.99 -9.42
C LEU A 119 7.08 8.84 -8.07
N ASP A 120 7.45 9.96 -7.45
CA ASP A 120 8.09 9.95 -6.15
C ASP A 120 7.04 9.91 -5.04
N PHE A 121 7.30 9.05 -4.04
CA PHE A 121 6.46 8.87 -2.88
C PHE A 121 7.26 8.97 -1.59
N THR A 122 6.62 9.48 -0.53
CA THR A 122 7.08 9.30 0.85
C THR A 122 6.71 7.89 1.28
N TRP A 123 7.69 6.99 1.20
CA TRP A 123 7.49 5.56 1.36
C TRP A 123 7.94 5.05 2.72
N HIS A 124 7.14 4.15 3.27
CA HIS A 124 7.43 3.41 4.49
C HIS A 124 7.35 1.91 4.19
N ASP A 125 8.51 1.25 4.27
CA ASP A 125 8.63 -0.20 4.12
C ASP A 125 8.16 -0.92 5.40
N THR A 126 7.47 -2.04 5.25
CA THR A 126 7.09 -2.93 6.36
C THR A 126 7.45 -4.40 6.09
N GLY A 127 8.22 -4.67 5.03
CA GLY A 127 8.56 -6.02 4.55
C GLY A 127 9.57 -6.78 5.41
N ASN A 128 10.24 -6.11 6.35
CA ASN A 128 11.12 -6.77 7.31
C ASN A 128 10.94 -6.18 8.72
N ASN A 129 11.40 -6.92 9.75
CA ASN A 129 11.18 -6.51 11.14
C ASN A 129 11.76 -5.13 11.48
N LYS A 130 12.95 -4.79 10.96
CA LYS A 130 13.58 -3.48 11.21
C LYS A 130 12.70 -2.37 10.61
N ALA A 131 12.41 -2.46 9.31
CA ALA A 131 11.58 -1.50 8.59
C ALA A 131 10.19 -1.38 9.21
N TYR A 132 9.55 -2.50 9.58
CA TYR A 132 8.27 -2.51 10.28
C TYR A 132 8.31 -1.70 11.59
N TYR A 133 9.33 -1.91 12.44
CA TYR A 133 9.43 -1.16 13.71
C TYR A 133 9.75 0.33 13.50
N GLU A 134 10.53 0.69 12.49
CA GLU A 134 10.77 2.10 12.15
C GLU A 134 9.48 2.75 11.62
N THR A 135 8.80 2.14 10.69
CA THR A 135 7.50 2.59 10.18
C THR A 135 6.45 2.69 11.29
N LYS A 136 6.40 1.70 12.17
CA LYS A 136 5.52 1.73 13.33
C LYS A 136 5.76 2.93 14.25
N LYS A 137 7.00 3.40 14.43
CA LYS A 137 7.29 4.61 15.22
C LYS A 137 6.70 5.86 14.56
N VAL A 138 6.74 5.96 13.23
CA VAL A 138 6.14 7.08 12.49
C VAL A 138 4.64 7.11 12.67
N PHE A 139 3.98 5.95 12.55
CA PHE A 139 2.51 5.83 12.59
C PHE A 139 1.94 5.51 13.97
N ASN A 140 2.76 5.26 14.99
CA ASN A 140 2.32 4.80 16.32
C ASN A 140 1.44 5.82 17.06
N LYS A 141 1.36 7.06 16.59
CA LYS A 141 0.40 8.06 17.07
C LYS A 141 -1.01 7.83 16.52
N GLU A 142 -1.18 6.93 15.57
CA GLU A 142 -2.42 6.75 14.82
C GLU A 142 -3.12 5.39 15.04
N ILE A 143 -2.44 4.39 15.60
CA ILE A 143 -3.03 3.07 15.89
C ILE A 143 -3.35 2.95 17.39
N VAL A 144 -4.63 3.02 17.73
CA VAL A 144 -5.07 3.09 19.14
C VAL A 144 -5.30 1.72 19.78
N ALA A 145 -5.81 0.73 19.08
CA ALA A 145 -5.93 -0.66 19.56
C ALA A 145 -6.39 -1.63 18.48
N ASN A 146 -5.72 -2.77 18.38
CA ASN A 146 -6.22 -3.92 17.63
C ASN A 146 -6.82 -4.93 18.60
N LYS A 147 -8.06 -5.36 18.35
CA LYS A 147 -8.70 -6.52 18.95
C LYS A 147 -8.80 -7.63 17.91
N LYS A 148 -9.07 -8.85 18.36
CA LYS A 148 -9.12 -10.02 17.47
C LYS A 148 -10.01 -9.81 16.23
N ASP A 149 -11.13 -9.10 16.39
CA ASP A 149 -12.18 -8.96 15.37
C ASP A 149 -12.44 -7.49 14.98
N GLU A 150 -11.63 -6.54 15.47
CA GLU A 150 -11.77 -5.12 15.13
C GLU A 150 -10.40 -4.42 15.13
N ALA A 151 -10.25 -3.44 14.23
CA ALA A 151 -9.11 -2.53 14.21
C ALA A 151 -9.57 -1.07 14.33
N ILE A 152 -8.76 -0.25 14.98
CA ILE A 152 -9.00 1.17 15.15
C ILE A 152 -7.79 1.91 14.57
N PHE A 153 -8.07 2.82 13.66
CA PHE A 153 -7.07 3.69 13.04
C PHE A 153 -7.40 5.15 13.35
N LEU A 154 -6.38 5.91 13.71
CA LEU A 154 -6.45 7.36 13.82
C LEU A 154 -5.66 7.97 12.66
N HIS A 155 -6.32 8.75 11.81
CA HIS A 155 -5.69 9.38 10.65
C HIS A 155 -6.26 10.79 10.40
N LYS A 156 -5.38 11.80 10.32
CA LYS A 156 -5.75 13.19 10.03
C LYS A 156 -6.95 13.69 10.86
N GLY A 157 -6.93 13.43 12.17
CA GLY A 157 -7.98 13.83 13.09
C GLY A 157 -9.30 13.06 12.97
N LYS A 158 -9.30 11.91 12.29
CA LYS A 158 -10.44 11.00 12.20
C LYS A 158 -10.11 9.65 12.80
N VAL A 159 -11.07 9.07 13.48
CA VAL A 159 -11.03 7.67 13.89
C VAL A 159 -11.77 6.84 12.85
N VAL A 160 -11.11 5.82 12.33
CA VAL A 160 -11.71 4.81 11.45
C VAL A 160 -11.74 3.50 12.21
N LYS A 161 -12.91 2.85 12.26
CA LYS A 161 -13.08 1.52 12.84
C LYS A 161 -13.44 0.50 11.78
N TYR A 162 -12.68 -0.59 11.77
CA TYR A 162 -12.88 -1.78 10.95
C TYR A 162 -13.39 -2.93 11.80
N PHE A 163 -14.23 -3.77 11.23
CA PHE A 163 -14.77 -5.00 11.84
C PHE A 163 -14.74 -6.14 10.83
N ASP A 164 -14.36 -7.33 11.28
CA ASP A 164 -14.47 -8.54 10.44
C ASP A 164 -15.93 -8.90 10.14
N ASP A 165 -16.82 -8.62 11.08
CA ASP A 165 -18.27 -8.80 10.92
C ASP A 165 -18.87 -7.65 10.09
N LEU A 166 -19.31 -7.96 8.86
CA LEU A 166 -19.89 -7.02 7.90
C LEU A 166 -21.15 -6.29 8.42
N LYS A 167 -21.86 -6.84 9.43
CA LYS A 167 -23.07 -6.20 10.00
C LYS A 167 -22.74 -5.22 11.10
N ARG A 168 -21.61 -5.38 11.79
CA ARG A 168 -21.27 -4.65 13.03
C ARG A 168 -21.12 -3.14 12.79
N ALA A 169 -20.47 -2.73 11.71
CA ALA A 169 -20.29 -1.32 11.38
C ALA A 169 -21.66 -0.62 11.20
N ARG A 170 -22.54 -1.22 10.40
CA ARG A 170 -23.89 -0.67 10.15
C ARG A 170 -24.72 -0.57 11.44
N ILE A 171 -24.72 -1.60 12.29
CA ILE A 171 -25.41 -1.59 13.59
C ILE A 171 -24.89 -0.45 14.47
N ARG A 172 -23.55 -0.24 14.51
CA ARG A 172 -22.95 0.84 15.31
C ARG A 172 -23.35 2.23 14.79
N VAL A 173 -23.36 2.42 13.48
CA VAL A 173 -23.81 3.68 12.86
C VAL A 173 -25.30 3.95 13.15
N GLU A 174 -26.16 2.95 13.02
CA GLU A 174 -27.59 3.11 13.36
C GLU A 174 -27.78 3.47 14.85
N ARG A 175 -27.10 2.78 15.76
CA ARG A 175 -27.17 3.10 17.19
C ARG A 175 -26.71 4.53 17.50
N SER A 176 -25.71 5.05 16.80
CA SER A 176 -25.22 6.41 17.04
C SER A 176 -26.27 7.49 16.79
N LYS A 177 -27.26 7.23 15.90
CA LYS A 177 -28.36 8.15 15.62
C LYS A 177 -29.28 8.39 16.83
N TYR A 178 -29.37 7.41 17.72
CA TYR A 178 -30.21 7.52 18.93
C TYR A 178 -29.49 8.20 20.11
N LEU A 179 -28.18 8.48 19.97
CA LEU A 179 -27.37 9.05 21.06
C LEU A 179 -27.29 10.60 21.02
N ASN A 180 -28.04 11.22 20.14
CA ASN A 180 -28.35 12.67 20.02
C ASN A 180 -27.31 13.62 20.69
N GLY A 181 -26.20 13.87 20.00
CA GLY A 181 -25.18 14.84 20.43
C GLY A 181 -24.22 14.36 21.52
N ASN A 182 -24.46 13.20 22.13
CA ASN A 182 -23.56 12.61 23.13
C ASN A 182 -22.41 11.80 22.51
N VAL A 183 -22.37 11.67 21.18
CA VAL A 183 -21.33 10.99 20.43
C VAL A 183 -20.98 11.80 19.19
N PRO A 184 -19.74 11.71 18.67
CA PRO A 184 -19.36 12.31 17.39
C PRO A 184 -20.26 11.84 16.25
N LYS A 185 -20.40 12.65 15.21
CA LYS A 185 -21.15 12.26 14.01
C LYS A 185 -20.45 11.09 13.32
N VAL A 186 -21.07 9.92 13.36
CA VAL A 186 -20.55 8.69 12.76
C VAL A 186 -20.97 8.59 11.29
N ARG A 187 -20.05 8.21 10.42
CA ARG A 187 -20.26 8.01 8.98
C ARG A 187 -19.86 6.60 8.60
N LEU A 188 -20.75 5.88 7.94
CA LEU A 188 -20.44 4.59 7.33
C LEU A 188 -19.52 4.82 6.13
N ILE A 189 -18.42 4.08 6.04
CA ILE A 189 -17.50 4.09 4.90
C ILE A 189 -17.88 2.97 3.94
N ASN A 190 -18.04 1.76 4.45
CA ASN A 190 -18.47 0.57 3.72
C ASN A 190 -19.16 -0.41 4.68
N GLU A 191 -19.38 -1.65 4.27
CA GLU A 191 -20.12 -2.65 5.05
C GLU A 191 -19.50 -2.99 6.41
N ASN A 192 -18.17 -2.91 6.52
CA ASN A 192 -17.41 -3.28 7.72
C ASN A 192 -16.60 -2.13 8.33
N MET A 193 -16.77 -0.90 7.83
CA MET A 193 -16.02 0.26 8.30
C MET A 193 -16.91 1.48 8.54
N TYR A 194 -16.62 2.22 9.62
CA TYR A 194 -17.15 3.56 9.83
C TYR A 194 -16.10 4.52 10.38
N SER A 195 -16.34 5.82 10.23
CA SER A 195 -15.47 6.88 10.76
C SER A 195 -16.25 7.92 11.55
N TYR A 196 -15.52 8.62 12.42
CA TYR A 196 -15.96 9.82 13.13
C TYR A 196 -14.77 10.73 13.41
N ASP A 197 -15.04 12.02 13.68
CA ASP A 197 -13.98 12.96 14.01
C ASP A 197 -13.39 12.64 15.38
N PHE A 198 -12.06 12.68 15.51
CA PHE A 198 -11.38 12.42 16.78
C PHE A 198 -11.85 13.42 17.84
N VAL A 199 -12.17 12.94 19.02
CA VAL A 199 -12.51 13.76 20.18
C VAL A 199 -11.33 13.71 21.13
N ASP A 200 -10.73 14.88 21.39
CA ASP A 200 -9.65 15.00 22.37
C ASP A 200 -10.21 14.77 23.78
N GLY A 201 -9.49 13.98 24.57
CA GLY A 201 -9.91 13.64 25.93
C GLY A 201 -9.07 12.52 26.53
N LYS A 202 -9.24 12.31 27.82
CA LYS A 202 -8.62 11.17 28.52
C LYS A 202 -9.57 9.96 28.48
N LEU A 203 -8.99 8.77 28.34
CA LEU A 203 -9.77 7.55 28.51
C LEU A 203 -10.23 7.45 29.97
N LEU A 204 -11.44 6.93 30.19
CA LEU A 204 -11.97 6.75 31.55
C LEU A 204 -11.07 5.85 32.40
N SER A 205 -10.40 4.88 31.78
CA SER A 205 -9.38 4.03 32.41
C SER A 205 -8.14 4.78 32.93
N ASP A 206 -7.88 5.98 32.40
CA ASP A 206 -6.69 6.78 32.73
C ASP A 206 -7.01 7.83 33.83
N VAL A 207 -8.24 7.83 34.33
CA VAL A 207 -8.74 8.83 35.31
C VAL A 207 -8.96 8.19 36.69
N THR A 208 -8.71 6.89 36.82
CA THR A 208 -8.80 6.15 38.09
C THR A 208 -7.46 6.04 38.79
#